data_49facd85f491a2dd4924a4ee594c1124
#
_entry.id   49facd85f491a2dd4924a4ee594c1124
#
_cell.length_a   1.000
_cell.length_b   1.000
_cell.length_c   1.000
_cell.angle_alpha   90.00
_cell.angle_beta   90.00
_cell.angle_gamma   90.00
#
_symmetry.space_group_name_H-M   'P 1'
#
loop_
_entity.id
_entity.type
_entity.pdbx_description
1 polymer ?
#
loop_
_entity_poly.entity_id
_entity_poly.type
_entity_poly.pdbx_seq_one_letter_code
_entity_poly.pdbx_strand_id
1 'polypeptide(L)'
;MTIRAAMLGDISKVVDLGEIMHGESVFSKYDFDKYYLHHYTKNAIENPDRFGVFVNDVDDEIIGMICGFITPHYFSPEVKVAHDFLTYVHPSKRGGTAAVRLVKRYEDWAKAVGAKEVKFGISAGIDNERAEKFYSGLGYVRSATIFMKEF
;
A
#
# COMPACT_ATOMS: atom_id res chain seq x y z
N MET A 1 10.53 1.75 -16.59
CA MET A 1 9.73 1.79 -15.35
C MET A 1 8.26 1.59 -15.68
N THR A 2 7.69 0.52 -15.20
CA THR A 2 6.29 0.13 -15.44
C THR A 2 5.52 0.01 -14.12
N ILE A 3 4.35 0.63 -14.03
CA ILE A 3 3.40 0.39 -12.94
C ILE A 3 2.36 -0.61 -13.45
N ARG A 4 2.24 -1.74 -12.79
CA ARG A 4 1.35 -2.83 -13.19
C ARG A 4 0.75 -3.54 -11.97
N ALA A 5 -0.33 -4.29 -12.19
CA ALA A 5 -0.80 -5.23 -11.16
C ALA A 5 0.27 -6.28 -10.88
N ALA A 6 0.39 -6.66 -9.62
CA ALA A 6 1.28 -7.75 -9.23
C ALA A 6 0.74 -9.10 -9.75
N MET A 7 1.64 -9.98 -10.11
CA MET A 7 1.36 -11.35 -10.55
C MET A 7 1.89 -12.35 -9.51
N LEU A 8 1.44 -13.60 -9.59
CA LEU A 8 1.89 -14.64 -8.65
C LEU A 8 3.42 -14.81 -8.64
N GLY A 9 4.09 -14.59 -9.77
CA GLY A 9 5.55 -14.60 -9.86
C GLY A 9 6.27 -13.47 -9.11
N ASP A 10 5.55 -12.42 -8.72
CA ASP A 10 6.12 -11.27 -7.99
C ASP A 10 6.12 -11.48 -6.47
N ILE A 11 5.41 -12.48 -5.94
CA ILE A 11 5.13 -12.61 -4.51
C ILE A 11 6.40 -12.54 -3.67
N SER A 12 7.45 -13.29 -4.02
CA SER A 12 8.70 -13.28 -3.27
C SER A 12 9.36 -11.91 -3.27
N LYS A 13 9.39 -11.21 -4.40
CA LYS A 13 9.95 -9.85 -4.51
C LYS A 13 9.14 -8.82 -3.70
N VAL A 14 7.81 -8.94 -3.71
CA VAL A 14 6.91 -8.09 -2.92
C VAL A 14 7.12 -8.30 -1.43
N VAL A 15 7.24 -9.57 -0.99
CA VAL A 15 7.49 -9.91 0.42
C VAL A 15 8.88 -9.45 0.86
N ASP A 16 9.91 -9.62 0.04
CA ASP A 16 11.26 -9.13 0.34
C ASP A 16 11.31 -7.59 0.47
N LEU A 17 10.60 -6.87 -0.40
CA LEU A 17 10.47 -5.41 -0.28
C LEU A 17 9.70 -5.02 0.99
N GLY A 18 8.70 -5.80 1.38
CA GLY A 18 7.97 -5.66 2.64
C GLY A 18 8.85 -5.86 3.86
N GLU A 19 9.80 -6.79 3.83
CA GLU A 19 10.77 -7.01 4.90
C GLU A 19 11.70 -5.80 5.08
N ILE A 20 12.14 -5.19 3.98
CA ILE A 20 12.93 -3.94 4.03
C ILE A 20 12.11 -2.82 4.68
N MET A 21 10.85 -2.64 4.28
CA MET A 21 9.94 -1.68 4.91
C MET A 21 9.77 -1.93 6.41
N HIS A 22 9.53 -3.18 6.78
CA HIS A 22 9.38 -3.60 8.17
C HIS A 22 10.60 -3.18 9.01
N GLY A 23 11.82 -3.41 8.51
CA GLY A 23 13.06 -3.04 9.17
C GLY A 23 13.25 -1.53 9.39
N GLU A 24 12.72 -0.68 8.49
CA GLU A 24 12.74 0.78 8.65
C GLU A 24 11.64 1.31 9.57
N SER A 25 10.58 0.54 9.79
CA SER A 25 9.35 1.00 10.42
C SER A 25 9.32 0.78 11.93
N VAL A 26 8.37 1.44 12.60
CA VAL A 26 8.05 1.18 14.02
C VAL A 26 7.54 -0.24 14.26
N PHE A 27 7.15 -0.97 13.20
CA PHE A 27 6.70 -2.35 13.29
C PHE A 27 7.85 -3.36 13.46
N SER A 28 9.10 -2.93 13.30
CA SER A 28 10.30 -3.80 13.51
C SER A 28 10.41 -4.40 14.90
N LYS A 29 9.62 -3.90 15.86
CA LYS A 29 9.48 -4.49 17.22
C LYS A 29 8.75 -5.85 17.22
N TYR A 30 8.04 -6.19 16.16
CA TYR A 30 7.38 -7.48 15.96
C TYR A 30 8.15 -8.31 14.92
N ASP A 31 8.09 -9.62 15.03
CA ASP A 31 8.72 -10.51 14.05
C ASP A 31 8.08 -10.38 12.69
N PHE A 32 8.90 -10.52 11.64
CA PHE A 32 8.43 -10.54 10.26
C PHE A 32 8.18 -11.97 9.80
N ASP A 33 6.91 -12.34 9.62
CA ASP A 33 6.51 -13.68 9.19
C ASP A 33 6.38 -13.74 7.66
N LYS A 34 7.46 -14.18 6.99
CA LYS A 34 7.48 -14.33 5.52
C LYS A 34 6.43 -15.30 4.99
N TYR A 35 6.17 -16.39 5.72
CA TYR A 35 5.21 -17.40 5.31
C TYR A 35 3.79 -16.84 5.31
N TYR A 36 3.40 -16.18 6.39
CA TYR A 36 2.12 -15.48 6.50
C TYR A 36 1.95 -14.45 5.38
N LEU A 37 2.95 -13.59 5.15
CA LEU A 37 2.86 -12.53 4.14
C LEU A 37 2.87 -13.08 2.72
N HIS A 38 3.56 -14.18 2.46
CA HIS A 38 3.49 -14.87 1.17
C HIS A 38 2.05 -15.33 0.86
N HIS A 39 1.39 -15.99 1.83
CA HIS A 39 0.01 -16.42 1.69
C HIS A 39 -0.97 -15.26 1.58
N TYR A 40 -0.80 -14.22 2.38
CA TYR A 40 -1.63 -13.01 2.32
C TYR A 40 -1.52 -12.33 0.94
N THR A 41 -0.30 -12.15 0.44
CA THR A 41 -0.04 -11.54 -0.87
C THR A 41 -0.64 -12.37 -2.01
N LYS A 42 -0.49 -13.69 -1.95
CA LYS A 42 -1.12 -14.61 -2.90
C LYS A 42 -2.63 -14.44 -2.92
N ASN A 43 -3.27 -14.50 -1.77
CA ASN A 43 -4.72 -14.31 -1.65
C ASN A 43 -5.16 -12.94 -2.21
N ALA A 44 -4.40 -11.89 -1.95
CA ALA A 44 -4.71 -10.55 -2.45
C ALA A 44 -4.62 -10.48 -3.98
N ILE A 45 -3.59 -11.05 -4.59
CA ILE A 45 -3.43 -11.10 -6.05
C ILE A 45 -4.55 -11.90 -6.72
N GLU A 46 -4.99 -12.99 -6.12
CA GLU A 46 -6.04 -13.88 -6.63
C GLU A 46 -7.46 -13.29 -6.49
N ASN A 47 -7.62 -12.21 -5.72
CA ASN A 47 -8.92 -11.55 -5.48
C ASN A 47 -8.88 -10.05 -5.83
N PRO A 48 -8.68 -9.69 -7.12
CA PRO A 48 -8.45 -8.31 -7.54
C PRO A 48 -9.66 -7.37 -7.38
N ASP A 49 -10.87 -7.90 -7.21
CA ASP A 49 -12.06 -7.10 -6.92
C ASP A 49 -12.11 -6.60 -5.48
N ARG A 50 -11.37 -7.23 -4.60
CA ARG A 50 -11.30 -6.93 -3.17
C ARG A 50 -9.97 -6.32 -2.75
N PHE A 51 -8.88 -6.69 -3.42
CA PHE A 51 -7.53 -6.24 -3.10
C PHE A 51 -6.86 -5.60 -4.32
N GLY A 52 -6.25 -4.45 -4.12
CA GLY A 52 -5.39 -3.81 -5.10
C GLY A 52 -3.92 -4.03 -4.72
N VAL A 53 -3.18 -4.75 -5.55
CA VAL A 53 -1.74 -4.96 -5.38
C VAL A 53 -1.04 -4.52 -6.65
N PHE A 54 -0.30 -3.43 -6.57
CA PHE A 54 0.43 -2.86 -7.72
C PHE A 54 1.90 -2.70 -7.39
N VAL A 55 2.71 -2.93 -8.39
CA VAL A 55 4.16 -2.87 -8.28
C VAL A 55 4.75 -1.89 -9.28
N ASN A 56 5.87 -1.32 -8.91
CA ASN A 56 6.72 -0.54 -9.78
C ASN A 56 7.89 -1.41 -10.21
N ASP A 57 7.84 -1.85 -11.45
CA ASP A 57 8.79 -2.75 -12.08
C ASP A 57 9.78 -1.96 -12.94
N VAL A 58 11.06 -2.16 -12.69
CA VAL A 58 12.18 -1.61 -13.48
C VAL A 58 13.13 -2.74 -13.78
N ASP A 59 13.16 -3.18 -15.03
CA ASP A 59 14.06 -4.24 -15.52
C ASP A 59 13.98 -5.52 -14.65
N ASP A 60 12.75 -5.99 -14.38
CA ASP A 60 12.44 -7.14 -13.52
C ASP A 60 12.77 -6.94 -12.02
N GLU A 61 13.12 -5.74 -11.59
CA GLU A 61 13.28 -5.38 -10.18
C GLU A 61 12.03 -4.64 -9.68
N ILE A 62 11.41 -5.14 -8.60
CA ILE A 62 10.30 -4.44 -7.94
C ILE A 62 10.89 -3.41 -6.97
N ILE A 63 10.81 -2.15 -7.35
CA ILE A 63 11.38 -1.04 -6.59
C ILE A 63 10.35 -0.30 -5.72
N GLY A 64 9.09 -0.60 -5.89
CA GLY A 64 8.00 -0.01 -5.11
C GLY A 64 6.74 -0.81 -5.22
N MET A 65 5.86 -0.64 -4.27
CA MET A 65 4.58 -1.33 -4.20
C MET A 65 3.53 -0.50 -3.49
N ILE A 66 2.27 -0.75 -3.83
CA ILE A 66 1.10 -0.30 -3.10
C ILE A 66 0.15 -1.47 -2.97
N CYS A 67 -0.34 -1.69 -1.76
CA CYS A 67 -1.28 -2.75 -1.46
C CYS A 67 -2.42 -2.17 -0.64
N GLY A 68 -3.64 -2.59 -0.94
CA GLY A 68 -4.80 -2.17 -0.19
C GLY A 68 -6.02 -3.05 -0.44
N PHE A 69 -7.12 -2.69 0.15
CA PHE A 69 -8.33 -3.50 0.16
C PHE A 69 -9.60 -2.65 0.16
N ILE A 70 -10.70 -3.26 -0.22
CA ILE A 70 -12.04 -2.66 -0.20
C ILE A 70 -12.82 -3.16 1.02
N THR A 71 -13.48 -2.23 1.70
CA THR A 71 -14.49 -2.55 2.72
C THR A 71 -15.81 -1.87 2.41
N PRO A 72 -16.95 -2.44 2.85
CA PRO A 72 -18.17 -1.67 2.92
C PRO A 72 -18.05 -0.58 3.99
N HIS A 73 -18.71 0.55 3.77
CA HIS A 73 -18.84 1.57 4.80
C HIS A 73 -19.77 1.06 5.91
N TYR A 74 -19.38 1.21 7.18
CA TYR A 74 -20.08 0.59 8.28
C TYR A 74 -21.53 1.09 8.52
N PHE A 75 -21.86 2.31 8.10
CA PHE A 75 -23.25 2.81 8.11
C PHE A 75 -24.00 2.61 6.80
N SER A 76 -23.31 2.37 5.70
CA SER A 76 -23.89 2.27 4.37
C SER A 76 -23.18 1.16 3.59
N PRO A 77 -23.59 -0.10 3.75
CA PRO A 77 -22.84 -1.25 3.19
C PRO A 77 -22.75 -1.25 1.66
N GLU A 78 -23.64 -0.53 0.97
CA GLU A 78 -23.57 -0.34 -0.48
C GLU A 78 -22.42 0.61 -0.91
N VAL A 79 -21.89 1.40 0.02
CA VAL A 79 -20.76 2.31 -0.23
C VAL A 79 -19.46 1.56 0.02
N LYS A 80 -18.64 1.45 -1.03
CA LYS A 80 -17.30 0.85 -0.94
C LYS A 80 -16.25 1.91 -0.60
N VAL A 81 -15.35 1.55 0.29
CA VAL A 81 -14.20 2.38 0.69
C VAL A 81 -12.92 1.60 0.44
N ALA A 82 -11.98 2.20 -0.26
CA ALA A 82 -10.64 1.65 -0.45
C ALA A 82 -9.72 2.13 0.69
N HIS A 83 -8.95 1.22 1.24
CA HIS A 83 -7.94 1.50 2.26
C HIS A 83 -6.59 1.03 1.78
N ASP A 84 -5.53 1.74 2.12
CA ASP A 84 -4.20 1.20 1.95
C ASP A 84 -3.86 0.21 3.06
N PHE A 85 -3.07 -0.78 2.72
CA PHE A 85 -2.33 -1.61 3.65
C PHE A 85 -0.91 -1.06 3.80
N LEU A 86 -0.28 -0.75 2.67
CA LEU A 86 1.01 -0.09 2.62
C LEU A 86 1.24 0.58 1.26
N THR A 87 2.04 1.64 1.28
CA THR A 87 2.64 2.25 0.09
C THR A 87 4.12 2.42 0.38
N TYR A 88 4.97 1.82 -0.44
CA TYR A 88 6.41 1.80 -0.19
C TYR A 88 7.25 1.87 -1.47
N VAL A 89 8.34 2.62 -1.39
CA VAL A 89 9.37 2.68 -2.44
C VAL A 89 10.72 2.42 -1.78
N HIS A 90 11.50 1.55 -2.38
CA HIS A 90 12.85 1.19 -1.90
C HIS A 90 13.68 2.46 -1.63
N PRO A 91 14.41 2.55 -0.51
CA PRO A 91 15.11 3.76 -0.11
C PRO A 91 16.01 4.36 -1.20
N SER A 92 16.75 3.51 -1.93
CA SER A 92 17.64 3.95 -3.01
C SER A 92 16.93 4.51 -4.25
N LYS A 93 15.61 4.37 -4.34
CA LYS A 93 14.79 4.77 -5.49
C LYS A 93 13.78 5.88 -5.15
N ARG A 94 13.88 6.45 -3.94
CA ARG A 94 13.02 7.57 -3.49
C ARG A 94 13.41 8.88 -4.17
N GLY A 95 12.47 9.84 -4.17
CA GLY A 95 12.68 11.19 -4.74
C GLY A 95 12.24 11.35 -6.18
N GLY A 96 11.82 10.27 -6.85
CA GLY A 96 11.25 10.29 -8.19
C GLY A 96 9.71 10.22 -8.20
N THR A 97 9.14 9.80 -9.32
CA THR A 97 7.70 9.74 -9.56
C THR A 97 7.05 8.39 -9.17
N ALA A 98 7.84 7.44 -8.67
CA ALA A 98 7.38 6.08 -8.38
C ALA A 98 6.15 6.04 -7.46
N ALA A 99 6.22 6.73 -6.32
CA ALA A 99 5.12 6.76 -5.34
C ALA A 99 3.86 7.42 -5.93
N VAL A 100 3.98 8.55 -6.63
CA VAL A 100 2.85 9.24 -7.27
C VAL A 100 2.15 8.33 -8.27
N ARG A 101 2.92 7.62 -9.08
CA ARG A 101 2.38 6.72 -10.11
C ARG A 101 1.70 5.50 -9.50
N LEU A 102 2.24 4.95 -8.40
CA LEU A 102 1.60 3.87 -7.64
C LEU A 102 0.26 4.32 -7.06
N VAL A 103 0.22 5.49 -6.40
CA VAL A 103 -1.03 6.03 -5.85
C VAL A 103 -2.08 6.25 -6.93
N LYS A 104 -1.71 6.87 -8.06
CA LYS A 104 -2.65 7.06 -9.19
C LYS A 104 -3.17 5.74 -9.73
N ARG A 105 -2.32 4.73 -9.89
CA ARG A 105 -2.75 3.40 -10.35
C ARG A 105 -3.71 2.74 -9.36
N TYR A 106 -3.49 2.91 -8.06
CA TYR A 106 -4.38 2.43 -7.01
C TYR A 106 -5.73 3.16 -7.03
N GLU A 107 -5.74 4.48 -7.20
CA GLU A 107 -6.96 5.28 -7.36
C GLU A 107 -7.80 4.81 -8.56
N ASP A 108 -7.16 4.56 -9.70
CA ASP A 108 -7.85 4.07 -10.90
C ASP A 108 -8.52 2.71 -10.66
N TRP A 109 -7.82 1.81 -9.97
CA TRP A 109 -8.40 0.54 -9.56
C TRP A 109 -9.55 0.73 -8.58
N ALA A 110 -9.38 1.54 -7.55
CA ALA A 110 -10.42 1.80 -6.56
C ALA A 110 -11.71 2.33 -7.21
N LYS A 111 -11.59 3.27 -8.15
CA LYS A 111 -12.72 3.77 -8.95
C LYS A 111 -13.35 2.68 -9.79
N ALA A 112 -12.55 1.85 -10.44
CA ALA A 112 -13.04 0.76 -11.31
C ALA A 112 -13.85 -0.30 -10.53
N VAL A 113 -13.46 -0.61 -9.29
CA VAL A 113 -14.20 -1.54 -8.42
C VAL A 113 -15.36 -0.86 -7.67
N GLY A 114 -15.59 0.44 -7.89
CA GLY A 114 -16.74 1.19 -7.38
C GLY A 114 -16.54 1.86 -6.02
N ALA A 115 -15.31 2.03 -5.56
CA ALA A 115 -15.05 2.77 -4.33
C ALA A 115 -15.46 4.25 -4.46
N LYS A 116 -16.06 4.79 -3.40
CA LYS A 116 -16.43 6.21 -3.28
C LYS A 116 -15.36 7.05 -2.61
N GLU A 117 -14.52 6.41 -1.82
CA GLU A 117 -13.43 7.04 -1.07
C GLU A 117 -12.17 6.17 -1.15
N VAL A 118 -11.02 6.82 -1.10
CA VAL A 118 -9.73 6.18 -0.86
C VAL A 118 -9.11 6.80 0.38
N LYS A 119 -8.66 5.96 1.31
CA LYS A 119 -8.03 6.38 2.57
C LYS A 119 -6.61 5.83 2.64
N PHE A 120 -5.66 6.71 2.92
CA PHE A 120 -4.26 6.35 3.20
C PHE A 120 -3.94 6.64 4.66
N GLY A 121 -3.25 5.71 5.30
CA GLY A 121 -2.76 5.86 6.67
C GLY A 121 -1.26 6.17 6.71
N ILE A 122 -0.83 6.98 7.66
CA ILE A 122 0.57 7.23 7.96
C ILE A 122 0.85 6.65 9.34
N SER A 123 1.36 5.42 9.39
CA SER A 123 1.54 4.67 10.64
C SER A 123 2.91 3.99 10.77
N ALA A 124 3.69 3.94 9.71
CA ALA A 124 4.96 3.23 9.70
C ALA A 124 6.09 3.96 10.48
N GLY A 125 5.97 5.25 10.72
CA GLY A 125 6.97 6.03 11.44
C GLY A 125 8.30 6.22 10.70
N ILE A 126 8.30 6.04 9.37
CA ILE A 126 9.53 6.18 8.56
C ILE A 126 9.89 7.64 8.33
N ASP A 127 8.94 8.45 7.89
CA ASP A 127 9.05 9.90 7.72
C ASP A 127 7.63 10.46 7.59
N ASN A 128 6.99 10.64 8.73
CA ASN A 128 5.58 11.03 8.78
C ASN A 128 5.32 12.41 8.17
N GLU A 129 6.22 13.38 8.37
CA GLU A 129 6.07 14.72 7.83
C GLU A 129 6.14 14.72 6.30
N ARG A 130 7.08 13.97 5.74
CA ARG A 130 7.21 13.81 4.29
C ARG A 130 6.00 13.11 3.69
N ALA A 131 5.50 12.05 4.33
CA ALA A 131 4.31 11.34 3.91
C ALA A 131 3.07 12.24 3.94
N GLU A 132 2.90 13.07 4.97
CA GLU A 132 1.80 14.02 5.07
C GLU A 132 1.86 15.06 3.94
N LYS A 133 3.02 15.65 3.67
CA LYS A 133 3.22 16.55 2.53
C LYS A 133 2.94 15.88 1.20
N PHE A 134 3.34 14.63 1.04
CA PHE A 134 3.10 13.85 -0.16
C PHE A 134 1.61 13.68 -0.44
N TYR A 135 0.83 13.18 0.52
CA TYR A 135 -0.61 13.00 0.33
C TYR A 135 -1.36 14.33 0.19
N SER A 136 -1.02 15.34 0.96
CA SER A 136 -1.60 16.68 0.83
C SER A 136 -1.35 17.27 -0.57
N GLY A 137 -0.16 17.07 -1.11
CA GLY A 137 0.19 17.49 -2.48
C GLY A 137 -0.59 16.79 -3.57
N LEU A 138 -1.13 15.58 -3.29
CA LEU A 138 -2.01 14.83 -4.18
C LEU A 138 -3.50 15.16 -3.99
N GLY A 139 -3.84 16.09 -3.11
CA GLY A 139 -5.22 16.52 -2.87
C GLY A 139 -5.95 15.76 -1.76
N TYR A 140 -5.23 14.93 -0.99
CA TYR A 140 -5.80 14.27 0.19
C TYR A 140 -5.90 15.25 1.36
N VAL A 141 -6.95 15.12 2.14
CA VAL A 141 -7.18 15.90 3.36
C VAL A 141 -7.13 14.97 4.57
N ARG A 142 -6.63 15.49 5.69
CA ARG A 142 -6.64 14.72 6.94
C ARG A 142 -8.09 14.47 7.38
N SER A 143 -8.49 13.22 7.49
CA SER A 143 -9.87 12.82 7.83
C SER A 143 -9.99 12.07 9.15
N ALA A 144 -8.88 11.55 9.69
CA ALA A 144 -8.88 10.79 10.93
C ALA A 144 -7.56 10.93 11.70
N THR A 145 -7.62 10.65 12.99
CA THR A 145 -6.44 10.52 13.86
C THR A 145 -6.57 9.23 14.65
N ILE A 146 -5.49 8.48 14.75
CA ILE A 146 -5.44 7.20 15.47
C ILE A 146 -4.58 7.38 16.72
N PHE A 147 -5.10 6.90 17.85
CA PHE A 147 -4.37 6.81 19.11
C PHE A 147 -4.10 5.34 19.43
N MET A 148 -2.89 5.04 19.91
CA MET A 148 -2.46 3.69 20.22
C MET A 148 -1.92 3.62 21.66
N LYS A 149 -2.19 2.51 22.35
CA LYS A 149 -1.62 2.19 23.65
C LYS A 149 -1.09 0.76 23.64
N GLU A 150 0.12 0.58 24.04
CA GLU A 150 0.70 -0.77 24.26
C GLU A 150 0.40 -1.29 25.67
N PHE A 151 0.24 -2.60 25.78
CA PHE A 151 -0.01 -3.29 27.05
C PHE A 151 1.17 -4.18 27.43
#